data_363562ca7a72794fed172806ca9da1ff
#
_entry.id   363562ca7a72794fed172806ca9da1ff
#
_cell.length_a   1.000
_cell.length_b   1.000
_cell.length_c   1.000
_cell.angle_alpha   90.00
_cell.angle_beta   90.00
_cell.angle_gamma   90.00
#
_symmetry.space_group_name_H-M   'P 1'
#
loop_
_entity.id
_entity.type
_entity.pdbx_description
1 polymer ?
#
loop_
_entity_poly.entity_id
_entity_poly.type
_entity_poly.pdbx_seq_one_letter_code
_entity_poly.pdbx_strand_id
1 'polypeptide(L)'
;STYQLADEATATFEDARDTVAAFVGARGSELVFTKNATEAINFVALAIGHASLGRSAARGGGPSAADDPARRLIIGQGDEVVVTRAEHHANLVPWQELCARTGATLRWLDLTEDGRIDAATLDVITERTRVLALTHASNVTGAISPLDLILPRAQQAGALVILDTCQSAAHLPLNFGALKTAGVDAMVLSSHKMLGPTGIGALVATEELLAAMPPVLTGGSMIEIVTMESSTFMSGPSRFEAGSQPLAQAAGWRTAVEYLA
;
A
#
# COMPACT_ATOMS: atom_id res chain seq x y z
N SER A 1 -19.41 18.07 9.47
CA SER A 1 -19.45 18.98 10.63
C SER A 1 -20.30 20.20 10.32
N THR A 2 -20.91 20.82 11.34
CA THR A 2 -21.82 21.95 11.19
C THR A 2 -21.17 23.28 11.55
N TYR A 3 -19.84 23.30 11.75
CA TYR A 3 -19.10 24.49 12.16
C TYR A 3 -18.13 24.93 11.08
N GLN A 4 -18.01 26.25 10.84
CA GLN A 4 -17.07 26.82 9.90
C GLN A 4 -15.62 26.31 10.11
N LEU A 5 -15.14 26.31 11.36
CA LEU A 5 -13.79 25.80 11.69
C LEU A 5 -13.59 24.33 11.35
N ALA A 6 -14.64 23.52 11.41
CA ALA A 6 -14.53 22.12 11.07
C ALA A 6 -14.56 21.89 9.54
N ASP A 7 -15.24 22.75 8.79
CA ASP A 7 -15.19 22.74 7.32
C ASP A 7 -13.80 23.19 6.84
N GLU A 8 -13.23 24.22 7.46
CA GLU A 8 -11.85 24.67 7.23
C GLU A 8 -10.83 23.56 7.57
N ALA A 9 -11.04 22.82 8.67
CA ALA A 9 -10.19 21.70 9.07
C ALA A 9 -10.28 20.55 8.06
N THR A 10 -11.48 20.21 7.58
CA THR A 10 -11.68 19.19 6.56
C THR A 10 -11.01 19.61 5.25
N ALA A 11 -11.20 20.85 4.81
CA ALA A 11 -10.54 21.37 3.61
C ALA A 11 -9.01 21.29 3.74
N THR A 12 -8.45 21.70 4.88
CA THR A 12 -7.01 21.61 5.14
C THR A 12 -6.49 20.17 5.06
N PHE A 13 -7.26 19.20 5.54
CA PHE A 13 -6.91 17.78 5.51
C PHE A 13 -6.91 17.22 4.06
N GLU A 14 -7.95 17.54 3.30
CA GLU A 14 -8.05 17.09 1.90
C GLU A 14 -7.04 17.81 0.99
N ASP A 15 -6.79 19.10 1.19
CA ASP A 15 -5.73 19.84 0.50
C ASP A 15 -4.34 19.22 0.77
N ALA A 16 -4.11 18.76 2.00
CA ALA A 16 -2.87 18.06 2.34
C ALA A 16 -2.77 16.71 1.61
N ARG A 17 -3.88 15.98 1.51
CA ARG A 17 -3.95 14.72 0.72
C ARG A 17 -3.57 14.98 -0.73
N ASP A 18 -4.20 15.94 -1.36
CA ASP A 18 -3.96 16.27 -2.77
C ASP A 18 -2.52 16.73 -3.02
N THR A 19 -1.97 17.54 -2.11
CA THR A 19 -0.59 18.03 -2.20
C THR A 19 0.42 16.88 -2.07
N VAL A 20 0.25 16.00 -1.09
CA VAL A 20 1.15 14.84 -0.89
C VAL A 20 1.01 13.85 -2.06
N ALA A 21 -0.21 13.59 -2.52
CA ALA A 21 -0.44 12.73 -3.67
C ALA A 21 0.23 13.30 -4.94
N ALA A 22 0.03 14.57 -5.23
CA ALA A 22 0.63 15.25 -6.40
C ALA A 22 2.16 15.20 -6.37
N PHE A 23 2.78 15.35 -5.19
CA PHE A 23 4.24 15.29 -5.03
C PHE A 23 4.83 13.97 -5.53
N VAL A 24 4.10 12.87 -5.40
CA VAL A 24 4.53 11.54 -5.87
C VAL A 24 3.84 11.12 -7.16
N GLY A 25 3.20 12.04 -7.89
CA GLY A 25 2.54 11.79 -9.17
C GLY A 25 1.29 10.90 -9.06
N ALA A 26 0.59 10.95 -7.93
CA ALA A 26 -0.67 10.30 -7.67
C ALA A 26 -1.83 11.30 -7.60
N ARG A 27 -3.06 10.79 -7.48
CA ARG A 27 -4.27 11.58 -7.19
C ARG A 27 -4.66 11.42 -5.72
N GLY A 28 -5.37 12.38 -5.15
CA GLY A 28 -5.91 12.28 -3.79
C GLY A 28 -6.78 11.04 -3.59
N SER A 29 -7.52 10.62 -4.61
CA SER A 29 -8.32 9.38 -4.60
C SER A 29 -7.51 8.08 -4.52
N GLU A 30 -6.20 8.15 -4.77
CA GLU A 30 -5.26 7.03 -4.70
C GLU A 30 -4.44 7.02 -3.38
N LEU A 31 -4.60 8.03 -2.50
CA LEU A 31 -3.82 8.18 -1.28
C LEU A 31 -4.68 7.98 -0.02
N VAL A 32 -4.31 6.98 0.77
CA VAL A 32 -4.88 6.70 2.10
C VAL A 32 -3.87 7.15 3.15
N PHE A 33 -4.26 8.04 4.06
CA PHE A 33 -3.41 8.36 5.19
C PHE A 33 -3.35 7.20 6.18
N THR A 34 -2.17 6.94 6.67
CA THR A 34 -1.88 5.93 7.69
C THR A 34 -0.98 6.54 8.76
N LYS A 35 -0.71 5.81 9.82
CA LYS A 35 0.20 6.27 10.86
C LYS A 35 1.67 6.31 10.40
N ASN A 36 2.03 5.45 9.47
CA ASN A 36 3.36 5.33 8.84
C ASN A 36 3.31 4.26 7.73
N ALA A 37 4.40 4.07 6.99
CA ALA A 37 4.51 3.03 5.97
C ALA A 37 4.33 1.60 6.53
N THR A 38 4.71 1.33 7.77
CA THR A 38 4.50 0.02 8.41
C THR A 38 3.01 -0.30 8.48
N GLU A 39 2.17 0.64 8.90
CA GLU A 39 0.72 0.46 8.92
C GLU A 39 0.16 0.31 7.50
N ALA A 40 0.67 1.10 6.54
CA ALA A 40 0.26 1.01 5.13
C ALA A 40 0.51 -0.39 4.54
N ILE A 41 1.68 -0.99 4.78
CA ILE A 41 1.99 -2.36 4.35
C ILE A 41 1.08 -3.37 5.07
N ASN A 42 0.87 -3.19 6.37
CA ASN A 42 -0.05 -4.05 7.12
C ASN A 42 -1.48 -3.95 6.61
N PHE A 43 -1.94 -2.79 6.14
CA PHE A 43 -3.28 -2.67 5.52
C PHE A 43 -3.42 -3.60 4.32
N VAL A 44 -2.44 -3.62 3.42
CA VAL A 44 -2.46 -4.52 2.27
C VAL A 44 -2.38 -5.98 2.70
N ALA A 45 -1.43 -6.34 3.57
CA ALA A 45 -1.25 -7.72 4.02
C ALA A 45 -2.48 -8.25 4.78
N LEU A 46 -3.09 -7.44 5.64
CA LEU A 46 -4.30 -7.82 6.36
C LEU A 46 -5.53 -7.88 5.45
N ALA A 47 -5.67 -6.99 4.47
CA ALA A 47 -6.75 -7.04 3.49
C ALA A 47 -6.69 -8.33 2.67
N ILE A 48 -5.50 -8.72 2.21
CA ILE A 48 -5.25 -10.01 1.55
C ILE A 48 -5.61 -11.18 2.50
N GLY A 49 -5.16 -11.11 3.75
CA GLY A 49 -5.49 -12.14 4.74
C GLY A 49 -6.99 -12.26 5.00
N HIS A 50 -7.71 -11.15 5.11
CA HIS A 50 -9.16 -11.14 5.29
C HIS A 50 -9.90 -11.71 4.06
N ALA A 51 -9.48 -11.34 2.85
CA ALA A 51 -10.04 -11.86 1.61
C ALA A 51 -9.83 -13.39 1.53
N SER A 52 -8.60 -13.84 1.77
CA SER A 52 -8.22 -15.27 1.70
C SER A 52 -8.94 -16.15 2.72
N LEU A 53 -9.25 -15.63 3.90
CA LEU A 53 -9.97 -16.35 4.95
C LEU A 53 -11.50 -16.25 4.83
N GLY A 54 -12.02 -15.73 3.72
CA GLY A 54 -13.46 -15.61 3.46
C GLY A 54 -14.18 -14.56 4.32
N ARG A 55 -13.45 -13.75 5.09
CA ARG A 55 -14.04 -12.73 5.96
C ARG A 55 -14.63 -11.56 5.18
N SER A 56 -14.22 -11.38 3.91
CA SER A 56 -14.75 -10.34 3.02
C SER A 56 -15.97 -10.80 2.22
N ALA A 57 -16.05 -12.06 1.84
CA ALA A 57 -17.11 -12.61 0.98
C ALA A 57 -18.49 -12.66 1.65
N ALA A 58 -18.55 -12.60 2.99
CA ALA A 58 -19.81 -12.78 3.74
C ALA A 58 -20.72 -11.54 3.80
N ARG A 59 -20.32 -10.40 3.26
CA ARG A 59 -21.03 -9.13 3.47
C ARG A 59 -21.52 -8.41 2.21
N GLY A 60 -21.85 -9.14 1.13
CA GLY A 60 -22.59 -8.51 0.04
C GLY A 60 -22.25 -8.89 -1.39
N GLY A 61 -21.57 -9.99 -1.64
CA GLY A 61 -21.26 -10.39 -3.01
C GLY A 61 -21.83 -11.76 -3.34
N GLY A 62 -22.64 -11.82 -4.39
CA GLY A 62 -22.93 -13.08 -5.10
C GLY A 62 -21.65 -13.70 -5.69
N PRO A 63 -21.75 -14.83 -6.42
CA PRO A 63 -20.59 -15.51 -6.98
C PRO A 63 -19.77 -14.54 -7.82
N SER A 64 -18.52 -14.32 -7.42
CA SER A 64 -17.58 -13.42 -8.06
C SER A 64 -17.33 -13.87 -9.51
N ALA A 65 -17.55 -12.96 -10.46
CA ALA A 65 -17.22 -13.18 -11.86
C ALA A 65 -15.69 -13.47 -12.01
N ALA A 66 -15.29 -14.13 -13.10
CA ALA A 66 -13.90 -14.48 -13.34
C ALA A 66 -12.94 -13.27 -13.31
N ASP A 67 -13.47 -12.09 -13.66
CA ASP A 67 -12.73 -10.82 -13.76
C ASP A 67 -12.82 -9.95 -12.51
N ASP A 68 -13.29 -10.48 -11.36
CA ASP A 68 -13.38 -9.71 -10.11
C ASP A 68 -11.97 -9.39 -9.58
N PRO A 69 -11.59 -8.09 -9.46
CA PRO A 69 -10.29 -7.66 -8.91
C PRO A 69 -10.02 -8.21 -7.50
N ALA A 70 -11.06 -8.50 -6.71
CA ALA A 70 -10.91 -9.08 -5.39
C ALA A 70 -10.26 -10.48 -5.40
N ARG A 71 -10.27 -11.19 -6.53
CA ARG A 71 -9.57 -12.48 -6.67
C ARG A 71 -8.06 -12.35 -6.57
N ARG A 72 -7.49 -11.22 -6.97
CA ARG A 72 -6.04 -10.94 -6.82
C ARG A 72 -5.62 -10.87 -5.35
N LEU A 73 -6.57 -10.66 -4.44
CA LEU A 73 -6.33 -10.60 -2.99
C LEU A 73 -6.43 -11.98 -2.31
N ILE A 74 -6.79 -13.04 -3.03
CA ILE A 74 -6.94 -14.38 -2.45
C ILE A 74 -5.67 -15.17 -2.67
N ILE A 75 -5.02 -15.55 -1.57
CA ILE A 75 -3.81 -16.39 -1.59
C ILE A 75 -3.97 -17.56 -0.61
N GLY A 76 -3.26 -18.65 -0.89
CA GLY A 76 -3.33 -19.86 -0.07
C GLY A 76 -2.18 -20.83 -0.31
N GLN A 77 -2.39 -22.08 0.05
CA GLN A 77 -1.40 -23.12 -0.16
C GLN A 77 -1.04 -23.27 -1.64
N GLY A 78 0.25 -23.26 -1.95
CA GLY A 78 0.79 -23.33 -3.30
C GLY A 78 1.09 -21.97 -3.93
N ASP A 79 0.52 -20.89 -3.40
CA ASP A 79 0.86 -19.53 -3.79
C ASP A 79 2.15 -19.04 -3.11
N GLU A 80 2.79 -18.03 -3.70
CA GLU A 80 4.05 -17.47 -3.23
C GLU A 80 3.93 -15.96 -3.00
N VAL A 81 4.55 -15.49 -1.92
CA VAL A 81 4.84 -14.07 -1.68
C VAL A 81 6.34 -13.89 -1.83
N VAL A 82 6.75 -12.99 -2.71
CA VAL A 82 8.16 -12.70 -2.98
C VAL A 82 8.54 -11.35 -2.37
N VAL A 83 9.64 -11.33 -1.64
CA VAL A 83 10.28 -10.12 -1.08
C VAL A 83 11.73 -10.04 -1.54
N THR A 84 12.52 -9.11 -1.02
CA THR A 84 13.98 -9.11 -1.21
C THR A 84 14.69 -9.29 0.13
N ARG A 85 15.96 -9.70 0.12
CA ARG A 85 16.81 -9.70 1.33
C ARG A 85 17.18 -8.29 1.80
N ALA A 86 16.92 -7.26 1.00
CA ALA A 86 17.18 -5.86 1.35
C ALA A 86 16.03 -5.20 2.12
N GLU A 87 14.94 -5.94 2.42
CA GLU A 87 13.74 -5.33 3.01
C GLU A 87 13.97 -4.83 4.42
N HIS A 88 13.43 -3.65 4.71
CA HIS A 88 13.17 -3.24 6.08
C HIS A 88 12.18 -4.19 6.73
N HIS A 89 12.28 -4.43 8.03
CA HIS A 89 11.38 -5.35 8.76
C HIS A 89 9.89 -5.02 8.54
N ALA A 90 9.56 -3.74 8.34
CA ALA A 90 8.20 -3.31 8.02
C ALA A 90 7.65 -3.92 6.73
N ASN A 91 8.53 -4.21 5.75
CA ASN A 91 8.17 -4.82 4.47
C ASN A 91 8.58 -6.30 4.38
N LEU A 92 8.88 -6.93 5.49
CA LEU A 92 9.17 -8.36 5.60
C LEU A 92 8.18 -9.08 6.53
N VAL A 93 8.07 -8.60 7.77
CA VAL A 93 7.31 -9.29 8.82
C VAL A 93 5.82 -9.43 8.50
N PRO A 94 5.11 -8.41 7.97
CA PRO A 94 3.70 -8.57 7.60
C PRO A 94 3.45 -9.68 6.58
N TRP A 95 4.40 -9.90 5.66
CA TRP A 95 4.33 -10.95 4.65
C TRP A 95 4.62 -12.34 5.22
N GLN A 96 5.55 -12.45 6.19
CA GLN A 96 5.76 -13.69 6.95
C GLN A 96 4.48 -14.11 7.68
N GLU A 97 3.84 -13.16 8.38
CA GLU A 97 2.59 -13.37 9.09
C GLU A 97 1.42 -13.72 8.14
N LEU A 98 1.36 -13.09 6.97
CA LEU A 98 0.38 -13.43 5.94
C LEU A 98 0.55 -14.86 5.46
N CYS A 99 1.78 -15.26 5.12
CA CYS A 99 2.10 -16.63 4.69
C CYS A 99 1.75 -17.66 5.77
N ALA A 100 2.09 -17.38 7.03
CA ALA A 100 1.75 -18.27 8.15
C ALA A 100 0.24 -18.47 8.32
N ARG A 101 -0.57 -17.44 8.05
CA ARG A 101 -2.04 -17.52 8.17
C ARG A 101 -2.71 -18.19 6.99
N THR A 102 -2.17 -18.05 5.80
CA THR A 102 -2.82 -18.49 4.55
C THR A 102 -2.26 -19.80 4.02
N GLY A 103 -1.10 -20.24 4.49
CA GLY A 103 -0.37 -21.40 3.97
C GLY A 103 0.41 -21.11 2.69
N ALA A 104 0.48 -19.84 2.24
CA ALA A 104 1.36 -19.43 1.16
C ALA A 104 2.84 -19.53 1.59
N THR A 105 3.74 -19.55 0.61
CA THR A 105 5.18 -19.67 0.86
C THR A 105 5.88 -18.32 0.65
N LEU A 106 6.68 -17.90 1.63
CA LEU A 106 7.55 -16.74 1.46
C LEU A 106 8.79 -17.14 0.67
N ARG A 107 9.11 -16.36 -0.36
CA ARG A 107 10.31 -16.48 -1.19
C ARG A 107 11.04 -15.14 -1.21
N TRP A 108 12.29 -15.12 -1.62
CA TRP A 108 13.05 -13.87 -1.68
C TRP A 108 14.06 -13.85 -2.82
N LEU A 109 14.29 -12.63 -3.33
CA LEU A 109 15.40 -12.33 -4.21
C LEU A 109 16.66 -12.12 -3.36
N ASP A 110 17.75 -12.74 -3.75
CA ASP A 110 19.06 -12.60 -3.09
C ASP A 110 19.76 -11.29 -3.49
N LEU A 111 20.82 -10.99 -2.79
CA LEU A 111 21.65 -9.80 -3.03
C LEU A 111 23.04 -10.21 -3.51
N THR A 112 23.63 -9.37 -4.33
CA THR A 112 25.05 -9.41 -4.66
C THR A 112 25.90 -8.96 -3.46
N GLU A 113 27.20 -9.16 -3.49
CA GLU A 113 28.12 -8.77 -2.41
C GLU A 113 28.08 -7.26 -2.10
N ASP A 114 27.77 -6.43 -3.10
CA ASP A 114 27.63 -4.98 -2.94
C ASP A 114 26.20 -4.55 -2.52
N GLY A 115 25.34 -5.51 -2.17
CA GLY A 115 24.01 -5.26 -1.59
C GLY A 115 22.94 -4.83 -2.58
N ARG A 116 23.11 -5.11 -3.87
CA ARG A 116 22.09 -4.94 -4.91
C ARG A 116 21.28 -6.20 -5.08
N ILE A 117 20.07 -6.09 -5.62
CA ILE A 117 19.30 -7.28 -6.01
C ILE A 117 20.07 -8.06 -7.07
N ASP A 118 20.30 -9.34 -6.81
CA ASP A 118 20.96 -10.23 -7.76
C ASP A 118 19.98 -10.66 -8.87
N ALA A 119 20.24 -10.16 -10.08
CA ALA A 119 19.41 -10.47 -11.25
C ALA A 119 19.39 -11.98 -11.59
N ALA A 120 20.38 -12.76 -11.15
CA ALA A 120 20.41 -14.21 -11.33
C ALA A 120 19.30 -14.91 -10.50
N THR A 121 18.73 -14.25 -9.50
CA THR A 121 17.69 -14.81 -8.64
C THR A 121 16.26 -14.44 -9.08
N LEU A 122 16.10 -13.70 -10.17
CA LEU A 122 14.77 -13.26 -10.65
C LEU A 122 13.83 -14.42 -11.04
N ASP A 123 14.35 -15.62 -11.28
CA ASP A 123 13.57 -16.83 -11.54
C ASP A 123 12.77 -17.32 -10.30
N VAL A 124 13.00 -16.72 -9.13
CA VAL A 124 12.16 -16.88 -7.93
C VAL A 124 10.75 -16.34 -8.18
N ILE A 125 10.59 -15.35 -9.08
CA ILE A 125 9.27 -14.83 -9.48
C ILE A 125 8.69 -15.81 -10.49
N THR A 126 7.68 -16.58 -10.08
CA THR A 126 7.02 -17.62 -10.86
C THR A 126 5.55 -17.30 -11.09
N GLU A 127 4.87 -18.11 -11.88
CA GLU A 127 3.41 -18.05 -12.06
C GLU A 127 2.61 -18.23 -10.75
N ARG A 128 3.24 -18.76 -9.70
CA ARG A 128 2.64 -18.88 -8.36
C ARG A 128 2.81 -17.63 -7.52
N THR A 129 3.60 -16.67 -7.95
CA THR A 129 3.81 -15.41 -7.22
C THR A 129 2.52 -14.58 -7.28
N ARG A 130 1.92 -14.34 -6.12
CA ARG A 130 0.71 -13.52 -5.95
C ARG A 130 1.00 -12.13 -5.45
N VAL A 131 2.07 -11.98 -4.69
CA VAL A 131 2.52 -10.69 -4.15
C VAL A 131 4.02 -10.58 -4.36
N LEU A 132 4.45 -9.45 -4.87
CA LEU A 132 5.85 -9.02 -4.89
C LEU A 132 5.95 -7.72 -4.09
N ALA A 133 6.62 -7.77 -2.94
CA ALA A 133 6.84 -6.61 -2.09
C ALA A 133 8.34 -6.32 -2.02
N LEU A 134 8.74 -5.12 -2.45
CA LEU A 134 10.16 -4.76 -2.51
C LEU A 134 10.42 -3.31 -2.16
N THR A 135 11.58 -3.05 -1.57
CA THR A 135 12.09 -1.70 -1.38
C THR A 135 12.49 -1.08 -2.71
N HIS A 136 12.13 0.20 -2.95
CA HIS A 136 12.60 0.93 -4.13
C HIS A 136 14.06 1.38 -3.98
N ALA A 137 14.43 1.82 -2.78
CA ALA A 137 15.81 2.15 -2.43
C ALA A 137 16.12 1.63 -1.03
N SER A 138 17.23 0.91 -0.89
CA SER A 138 17.64 0.32 0.38
C SER A 138 17.99 1.40 1.43
N ASN A 139 17.45 1.26 2.63
CA ASN A 139 17.81 2.11 3.77
C ASN A 139 19.21 1.83 4.34
N VAL A 140 19.85 0.75 3.93
CA VAL A 140 21.19 0.34 4.40
C VAL A 140 22.26 0.71 3.39
N THR A 141 22.07 0.32 2.12
CA THR A 141 23.10 0.47 1.08
C THR A 141 22.83 1.65 0.14
N GLY A 142 21.61 2.18 0.12
CA GLY A 142 21.16 3.15 -0.88
C GLY A 142 20.96 2.56 -2.28
N ALA A 143 21.15 1.26 -2.46
CA ALA A 143 20.97 0.60 -3.74
C ALA A 143 19.51 0.75 -4.22
N ILE A 144 19.34 1.17 -5.47
CA ILE A 144 18.03 1.29 -6.13
C ILE A 144 17.68 -0.04 -6.79
N SER A 145 16.47 -0.52 -6.57
CA SER A 145 15.97 -1.76 -7.16
C SER A 145 15.79 -1.61 -8.68
N PRO A 146 16.25 -2.58 -9.48
CA PRO A 146 16.16 -2.55 -10.94
C PRO A 146 14.72 -2.90 -11.39
N LEU A 147 13.79 -1.93 -11.26
CA LEU A 147 12.37 -2.13 -11.54
C LEU A 147 12.11 -2.54 -13.00
N ASP A 148 12.92 -2.07 -13.93
CA ASP A 148 12.88 -2.41 -15.35
C ASP A 148 13.10 -3.90 -15.64
N LEU A 149 13.84 -4.61 -14.78
CA LEU A 149 14.06 -6.05 -14.85
C LEU A 149 12.99 -6.85 -14.08
N ILE A 150 12.51 -6.30 -12.97
CA ILE A 150 11.64 -7.01 -12.02
C ILE A 150 10.16 -6.92 -12.43
N LEU A 151 9.68 -5.71 -12.76
CA LEU A 151 8.26 -5.48 -13.03
C LEU A 151 7.69 -6.30 -14.20
N PRO A 152 8.40 -6.48 -15.33
CA PRO A 152 7.88 -7.35 -16.41
C PRO A 152 7.63 -8.80 -15.97
N ARG A 153 8.44 -9.35 -15.06
CA ARG A 153 8.25 -10.69 -14.51
C ARG A 153 7.05 -10.75 -13.56
N ALA A 154 6.90 -9.72 -12.70
CA ALA A 154 5.74 -9.63 -11.82
C ALA A 154 4.43 -9.50 -12.61
N GLN A 155 4.41 -8.70 -13.69
CA GLN A 155 3.26 -8.59 -14.59
C GLN A 155 2.93 -9.92 -15.28
N GLN A 156 3.94 -10.63 -15.77
CA GLN A 156 3.75 -11.94 -16.37
C GLN A 156 3.17 -12.96 -15.38
N ALA A 157 3.57 -12.89 -14.12
CA ALA A 157 3.02 -13.71 -13.04
C ALA A 157 1.61 -13.27 -12.61
N GLY A 158 1.16 -12.07 -12.96
CA GLY A 158 -0.08 -11.46 -12.45
C GLY A 158 -0.01 -11.08 -10.97
N ALA A 159 1.19 -10.89 -10.43
CA ALA A 159 1.40 -10.57 -9.03
C ALA A 159 0.96 -9.14 -8.69
N LEU A 160 0.48 -8.93 -7.46
CA LEU A 160 0.35 -7.60 -6.86
C LEU A 160 1.73 -7.08 -6.51
N VAL A 161 2.07 -5.87 -6.96
CA VAL A 161 3.37 -5.24 -6.70
C VAL A 161 3.23 -4.11 -5.70
N ILE A 162 3.92 -4.24 -4.56
CA ILE A 162 3.94 -3.26 -3.48
C ILE A 162 5.36 -2.71 -3.32
N LEU A 163 5.55 -1.42 -3.51
CA LEU A 163 6.84 -0.74 -3.34
C LEU A 163 6.95 -0.06 -1.98
N ASP A 164 7.99 -0.37 -1.21
CA ASP A 164 8.42 0.48 -0.10
C ASP A 164 9.27 1.64 -0.67
N THR A 165 8.67 2.82 -0.74
CA THR A 165 9.32 4.02 -1.26
C THR A 165 9.79 4.97 -0.15
N CYS A 166 9.86 4.50 1.10
CA CYS A 166 10.23 5.32 2.26
C CYS A 166 11.57 6.05 2.08
N GLN A 167 12.54 5.41 1.43
CA GLN A 167 13.85 6.06 1.20
C GLN A 167 13.88 6.85 -0.10
N SER A 168 13.17 6.41 -1.12
CA SER A 168 13.19 7.07 -2.42
C SER A 168 12.33 8.32 -2.49
N ALA A 169 11.22 8.38 -1.74
CA ALA A 169 10.22 9.45 -1.88
C ALA A 169 10.75 10.87 -1.64
N ALA A 170 11.76 11.03 -0.76
CA ALA A 170 12.39 12.32 -0.50
C ALA A 170 13.65 12.58 -1.35
N HIS A 171 14.14 11.59 -2.09
CA HIS A 171 15.47 11.66 -2.73
C HIS A 171 15.43 11.43 -4.25
N LEU A 172 14.37 10.82 -4.76
CA LEU A 172 14.22 10.50 -6.17
C LEU A 172 12.88 11.04 -6.69
N PRO A 173 12.83 11.54 -7.93
CA PRO A 173 11.55 11.84 -8.56
C PRO A 173 10.69 10.59 -8.63
N LEU A 174 9.53 10.61 -7.98
CA LEU A 174 8.54 9.55 -8.07
C LEU A 174 7.35 10.00 -8.91
N ASN A 175 6.84 9.10 -9.72
CA ASN A 175 5.60 9.30 -10.46
C ASN A 175 4.77 8.02 -10.40
N PHE A 176 3.78 8.01 -9.50
CA PHE A 176 2.92 6.84 -9.32
C PHE A 176 2.14 6.47 -10.60
N GLY A 177 1.74 7.46 -11.40
CA GLY A 177 1.09 7.19 -12.70
C GLY A 177 1.98 6.38 -13.65
N ALA A 178 3.28 6.70 -13.72
CA ALA A 178 4.24 5.93 -14.49
C ALA A 178 4.50 4.55 -13.87
N LEU A 179 4.68 4.47 -12.54
CA LEU A 179 4.86 3.22 -11.81
C LEU A 179 3.65 2.30 -11.98
N LYS A 180 2.44 2.83 -11.90
CA LYS A 180 1.19 2.09 -12.15
C LYS A 180 1.14 1.51 -13.56
N THR A 181 1.50 2.30 -14.56
CA THR A 181 1.61 1.84 -15.95
C THR A 181 2.64 0.72 -16.10
N ALA A 182 3.72 0.76 -15.31
CA ALA A 182 4.74 -0.27 -15.26
C ALA A 182 4.36 -1.49 -14.41
N GLY A 183 3.15 -1.52 -13.80
CA GLY A 183 2.61 -2.66 -13.08
C GLY A 183 2.76 -2.61 -11.56
N VAL A 184 3.05 -1.45 -10.98
CA VAL A 184 3.01 -1.24 -9.53
C VAL A 184 1.58 -0.98 -9.08
N ASP A 185 1.06 -1.79 -8.15
CA ASP A 185 -0.30 -1.65 -7.62
C ASP A 185 -0.35 -0.68 -6.43
N ALA A 186 0.70 -0.64 -5.61
CA ALA A 186 0.79 0.28 -4.47
C ALA A 186 2.22 0.67 -4.12
N MET A 187 2.36 1.81 -3.46
CA MET A 187 3.58 2.24 -2.79
C MET A 187 3.28 2.85 -1.43
N VAL A 188 4.27 2.87 -0.53
CA VAL A 188 4.09 3.33 0.84
C VAL A 188 5.09 4.41 1.21
N LEU A 189 4.63 5.37 2.02
CA LEU A 189 5.36 6.57 2.41
C LEU A 189 5.35 6.74 3.92
N SER A 190 6.38 7.38 4.46
CA SER A 190 6.44 7.86 5.85
C SER A 190 6.86 9.32 5.89
N SER A 191 6.02 10.19 6.41
CA SER A 191 6.22 11.63 6.44
C SER A 191 7.54 12.05 7.11
N HIS A 192 7.92 11.41 8.24
CA HIS A 192 9.15 11.75 8.97
C HIS A 192 10.45 11.48 8.19
N LYS A 193 10.38 10.74 7.07
CA LYS A 193 11.50 10.55 6.12
C LYS A 193 11.48 11.56 4.97
N MET A 194 10.44 12.41 4.94
CA MET A 194 10.22 13.46 3.95
C MET A 194 10.17 14.84 4.64
N LEU A 195 10.99 15.05 5.68
CA LEU A 195 11.07 16.26 6.52
C LEU A 195 9.76 16.62 7.25
N GLY A 196 8.75 15.77 7.20
CA GLY A 196 7.45 15.98 7.82
C GLY A 196 7.35 15.41 9.24
N PRO A 197 6.19 15.56 9.88
CA PRO A 197 5.97 15.09 11.24
C PRO A 197 5.94 13.56 11.35
N THR A 198 6.22 13.05 12.54
CA THR A 198 5.97 11.65 12.91
C THR A 198 4.46 11.39 13.07
N GLY A 199 4.05 10.12 13.04
CA GLY A 199 2.67 9.71 13.29
C GLY A 199 1.74 9.84 12.08
N ILE A 200 2.28 10.14 10.90
CA ILE A 200 1.56 10.09 9.63
C ILE A 200 2.44 9.48 8.52
N GLY A 201 1.81 8.74 7.65
CA GLY A 201 2.35 8.14 6.44
C GLY A 201 1.22 7.93 5.43
N ALA A 202 1.47 7.23 4.35
CA ALA A 202 0.45 6.93 3.36
C ALA A 202 0.65 5.57 2.68
N LEU A 203 -0.48 4.97 2.32
CA LEU A 203 -0.61 3.99 1.26
C LEU A 203 -1.07 4.75 0.01
N VAL A 204 -0.29 4.72 -1.06
CA VAL A 204 -0.70 5.17 -2.39
C VAL A 204 -0.96 3.93 -3.22
N ALA A 205 -2.18 3.75 -3.69
CA ALA A 205 -2.58 2.53 -4.39
C ALA A 205 -3.53 2.84 -5.55
N THR A 206 -3.59 1.94 -6.52
CA THR A 206 -4.55 2.05 -7.62
C THR A 206 -5.98 2.04 -7.08
N GLU A 207 -6.88 2.76 -7.73
CA GLU A 207 -8.30 2.79 -7.34
C GLU A 207 -8.92 1.38 -7.40
N GLU A 208 -8.47 0.56 -8.35
CA GLU A 208 -8.88 -0.85 -8.46
C GLU A 208 -8.49 -1.66 -7.23
N LEU A 209 -7.25 -1.49 -6.76
CA LEU A 209 -6.79 -2.18 -5.54
C LEU A 209 -7.55 -1.68 -4.32
N LEU A 210 -7.72 -0.36 -4.16
CA LEU A 210 -8.49 0.20 -3.04
C LEU A 210 -9.95 -0.26 -3.06
N ALA A 211 -10.57 -0.35 -4.24
CA ALA A 211 -11.94 -0.85 -4.36
C ALA A 211 -12.06 -2.33 -3.99
N ALA A 212 -11.07 -3.14 -4.35
CA ALA A 212 -11.04 -4.57 -4.07
C ALA A 212 -10.72 -4.90 -2.60
N MET A 213 -9.92 -4.06 -1.93
CA MET A 213 -9.51 -4.29 -0.54
C MET A 213 -10.69 -4.13 0.43
N PRO A 214 -10.94 -5.13 1.31
CA PRO A 214 -11.83 -4.92 2.45
C PRO A 214 -11.20 -3.95 3.45
N PRO A 215 -12.02 -3.21 4.22
CA PRO A 215 -11.49 -2.37 5.30
C PRO A 215 -10.80 -3.23 6.35
N VAL A 216 -9.69 -2.73 6.88
CA VAL A 216 -8.85 -3.42 7.87
C VAL A 216 -9.16 -2.92 9.28
N LEU A 217 -9.26 -1.61 9.43
CA LEU A 217 -9.74 -0.95 10.64
C LEU A 217 -11.17 -0.48 10.40
N THR A 218 -12.03 -0.70 11.37
CA THR A 218 -13.45 -0.33 11.27
C THR A 218 -13.84 0.55 12.46
N GLY A 219 -14.72 1.53 12.21
CA GLY A 219 -15.17 2.48 13.23
C GLY A 219 -15.98 3.62 12.65
N GLY A 220 -16.00 4.76 13.32
CA GLY A 220 -16.60 5.99 12.81
C GLY A 220 -15.84 6.55 11.60
N SER A 221 -16.43 7.47 10.88
CA SER A 221 -15.91 8.22 9.72
C SER A 221 -15.73 7.43 8.42
N MET A 222 -15.68 6.09 8.45
CA MET A 222 -15.44 5.23 7.28
C MET A 222 -16.68 4.45 6.82
N ILE A 223 -17.81 4.67 7.46
CA ILE A 223 -19.09 3.99 7.22
C ILE A 223 -20.03 4.88 6.42
N GLU A 224 -20.86 4.26 5.58
CA GLU A 224 -21.93 4.92 4.83
C GLU A 224 -23.28 4.71 5.53
N ILE A 225 -23.63 3.46 5.83
CA ILE A 225 -24.87 3.10 6.55
C ILE A 225 -24.51 2.13 7.67
N VAL A 226 -25.11 2.33 8.84
CA VAL A 226 -24.99 1.42 9.99
C VAL A 226 -26.36 1.06 10.51
N THR A 227 -26.58 -0.24 10.69
CA THR A 227 -27.70 -0.80 11.45
C THR A 227 -27.17 -1.65 12.59
N MET A 228 -28.04 -2.19 13.43
CA MET A 228 -27.59 -3.14 14.48
C MET A 228 -27.06 -4.46 13.90
N GLU A 229 -27.50 -4.83 12.70
CA GLU A 229 -27.19 -6.11 12.06
C GLU A 229 -26.01 -5.99 11.08
N SER A 230 -25.78 -4.81 10.47
CA SER A 230 -24.80 -4.66 9.39
C SER A 230 -24.34 -3.23 9.20
N SER A 231 -23.22 -3.09 8.46
CA SER A 231 -22.67 -1.79 8.04
C SER A 231 -22.23 -1.85 6.59
N THR A 232 -22.40 -0.74 5.88
CA THR A 232 -21.76 -0.49 4.59
C THR A 232 -20.65 0.56 4.76
N PHE A 233 -19.67 0.53 3.88
CA PHE A 233 -18.48 1.34 3.99
C PHE A 233 -18.37 2.35 2.86
N MET A 234 -17.76 3.48 3.14
CA MET A 234 -17.45 4.48 2.13
C MET A 234 -16.54 3.90 1.04
N SER A 235 -16.45 4.58 -0.08
CA SER A 235 -15.53 4.26 -1.17
C SER A 235 -14.22 5.06 -1.06
N GLY A 236 -13.21 4.64 -1.82
CA GLY A 236 -11.92 5.34 -1.89
C GLY A 236 -11.16 5.37 -0.57
N PRO A 237 -10.30 6.39 -0.35
CA PRO A 237 -9.45 6.50 0.83
C PRO A 237 -10.20 6.47 2.15
N SER A 238 -11.36 7.12 2.23
CA SER A 238 -12.18 7.21 3.45
C SER A 238 -12.58 5.84 4.01
N ARG A 239 -12.65 4.78 3.17
CA ARG A 239 -12.89 3.40 3.62
C ARG A 239 -11.84 2.89 4.62
N PHE A 240 -10.63 3.41 4.56
CA PHE A 240 -9.48 2.92 5.33
C PHE A 240 -9.10 3.85 6.49
N GLU A 241 -9.75 4.99 6.60
CA GLU A 241 -9.42 6.05 7.56
C GLU A 241 -10.47 6.12 8.68
N ALA A 242 -10.50 5.08 9.51
CA ALA A 242 -11.41 5.00 10.65
C ALA A 242 -11.00 5.95 11.79
N GLY A 243 -11.97 6.62 12.38
CA GLY A 243 -11.78 7.49 13.54
C GLY A 243 -11.44 8.94 13.20
N SER A 244 -10.99 9.71 14.19
CA SER A 244 -10.58 11.11 14.02
C SER A 244 -9.26 11.20 13.28
N GLN A 245 -9.20 12.05 12.27
CA GLN A 245 -8.05 12.15 11.37
C GLN A 245 -6.91 12.99 11.97
N PRO A 246 -5.64 12.70 11.64
CA PRO A 246 -4.46 13.41 12.16
C PRO A 246 -4.24 14.76 11.42
N LEU A 247 -5.15 15.71 11.57
CA LEU A 247 -5.16 16.98 10.85
C LEU A 247 -3.85 17.75 10.96
N ALA A 248 -3.32 17.89 12.18
CA ALA A 248 -2.09 18.65 12.40
C ALA A 248 -0.89 18.02 11.69
N GLN A 249 -0.82 16.68 11.68
CA GLN A 249 0.24 15.95 10.98
C GLN A 249 0.09 16.05 9.46
N ALA A 250 -1.14 15.99 8.95
CA ALA A 250 -1.41 16.14 7.52
C ALA A 250 -0.99 17.54 7.02
N ALA A 251 -1.40 18.60 7.73
CA ALA A 251 -1.00 19.98 7.43
C ALA A 251 0.53 20.17 7.48
N GLY A 252 1.19 19.59 8.50
CA GLY A 252 2.65 19.63 8.61
C GLY A 252 3.35 18.87 7.49
N TRP A 253 2.80 17.73 7.04
CA TRP A 253 3.36 16.98 5.91
C TRP A 253 3.18 17.73 4.59
N ARG A 254 2.02 18.36 4.37
CA ARG A 254 1.81 19.25 3.23
C ARG A 254 2.93 20.28 3.13
N THR A 255 3.20 21.03 4.20
CA THR A 255 4.26 22.04 4.23
C THR A 255 5.64 21.43 3.93
N ALA A 256 5.92 20.23 4.45
CA ALA A 256 7.18 19.55 4.20
C ALA A 256 7.37 19.18 2.71
N VAL A 257 6.33 18.67 2.03
CA VAL A 257 6.43 18.33 0.61
C VAL A 257 6.44 19.58 -0.28
N GLU A 258 5.76 20.66 0.11
CA GLU A 258 5.87 21.96 -0.56
C GLU A 258 7.30 22.53 -0.49
N TYR A 259 8.04 22.24 0.58
CA TYR A 259 9.45 22.61 0.72
C TYR A 259 10.38 21.72 -0.13
N LEU A 260 10.02 20.43 -0.33
CA LEU A 260 10.81 19.46 -1.11
C LEU A 260 10.64 19.62 -2.62
N ALA A 261 9.50 20.19 -3.08
CA ALA A 261 9.17 20.38 -4.49
C ALA A 261 9.94 21.56 -5.10
#